data_9c349fb715142345e4f39cb1e248db95
#
_entry.id   9c349fb715142345e4f39cb1e248db95
#
_cell.length_a   1.000
_cell.length_b   1.000
_cell.length_c   1.000
_cell.angle_alpha   90.00
_cell.angle_beta   90.00
_cell.angle_gamma   90.00
#
_symmetry.space_group_name_H-M   'P 1'
#
loop_
_entity.id
_entity.type
_entity.pdbx_description
1 polymer ?
#
loop_
_entity_poly.entity_id
_entity_poly.type
_entity_poly.pdbx_seq_one_letter_code
_entity_poly.pdbx_strand_id
1 'polypeptide(L)'
;MILSSCPGRYLLVGISLHSICMLYMLHEQIPITTSPNSPASPTSPTSPASPAKCCTPESPAGSPQPLEQVKLRVDALHWRNNVGLYLQYFAVGIISSGLPATLYGFFLGYLEVKSYVYATAAQVIALPWSFKILYGALNDCCPIRGYNRKPYMVIGWSICTLALMLLASRDMPEQNDASAAGNFSSLMALAAVGYIMADVAADGLVVELAKLEPHDTRGTLQSNVYTVRTLGSIVAALLVGLGMNGKEYNGEFEQTLQFTQVCAILAIPAGAMVLVSAWGVVETRKRRYVTLRSYA
;
A
#
# COMPACT_ATOMS: atom_id res chain seq x y z
N MET A 1 13.14 -0.62 43.09
CA MET A 1 11.96 -0.47 43.93
C MET A 1 10.83 0.07 43.02
N ILE A 2 9.89 -0.77 42.74
CA ILE A 2 8.53 -0.56 42.25
C ILE A 2 8.33 0.31 40.98
N LEU A 3 8.13 -0.33 39.84
CA LEU A 3 7.08 -0.03 38.88
C LEU A 3 6.66 -1.33 38.21
N SER A 4 5.74 -2.00 38.89
CA SER A 4 4.98 -3.14 38.40
C SER A 4 3.78 -2.66 37.57
N SER A 5 3.48 -3.43 36.55
CA SER A 5 2.15 -3.68 36.00
C SER A 5 1.45 -2.58 35.24
N CYS A 6 1.51 -2.70 33.90
CA CYS A 6 0.34 -2.53 33.04
C CYS A 6 0.62 -3.18 31.64
N PRO A 7 0.13 -4.38 31.34
CA PRO A 7 0.34 -5.03 30.04
C PRO A 7 -0.50 -4.47 28.91
N GLY A 8 -1.45 -3.56 29.18
CA GLY A 8 -2.38 -3.04 28.18
C GLY A 8 -1.88 -1.86 27.32
N ARG A 9 -0.71 -1.28 27.58
CA ARG A 9 -0.23 -0.07 26.89
C ARG A 9 0.63 -0.34 25.64
N TYR A 10 1.10 -1.55 25.42
CA TYR A 10 2.03 -1.85 24.34
C TYR A 10 1.35 -2.27 23.02
N LEU A 11 0.07 -2.68 23.08
CA LEU A 11 -0.73 -2.96 21.88
C LEU A 11 -1.00 -1.70 21.03
N LEU A 12 -0.98 -0.52 21.69
CA LEU A 12 -1.25 0.77 21.02
C LEU A 12 -0.01 1.40 20.35
N VAL A 13 1.20 1.03 20.73
CA VAL A 13 2.43 1.67 20.21
C VAL A 13 2.81 1.11 18.82
N GLY A 14 2.55 -0.17 18.55
CA GLY A 14 2.80 -0.78 17.24
C GLY A 14 1.84 -0.27 16.14
N ILE A 15 0.63 0.12 16.54
CA ILE A 15 -0.38 0.70 15.64
C ILE A 15 -0.05 2.17 15.32
N SER A 16 0.71 2.87 16.20
CA SER A 16 0.85 4.32 16.19
C SER A 16 1.67 4.87 15.03
N LEU A 17 2.80 4.26 14.62
CA LEU A 17 3.64 4.85 13.56
C LEU A 17 3.08 4.62 12.15
N HIS A 18 2.48 3.46 11.90
CA HIS A 18 1.86 3.16 10.61
C HIS A 18 0.53 3.92 10.46
N SER A 19 -0.25 4.02 11.55
CA SER A 19 -1.50 4.79 11.59
C SER A 19 -1.25 6.29 11.55
N ILE A 20 -0.16 6.80 12.12
CA ILE A 20 0.21 8.22 12.05
C ILE A 20 0.66 8.58 10.63
N CYS A 21 1.41 7.72 9.95
CA CYS A 21 1.77 7.94 8.54
C CYS A 21 0.53 7.86 7.63
N MET A 22 -0.41 6.96 7.93
CA MET A 22 -1.69 6.85 7.22
C MET A 22 -2.62 8.04 7.52
N LEU A 23 -2.66 8.52 8.76
CA LEU A 23 -3.38 9.74 9.15
C LEU A 23 -2.78 11.01 8.52
N TYR A 24 -1.46 11.07 8.36
CA TYR A 24 -0.80 12.18 7.64
C TYR A 24 -1.16 12.17 6.16
N MET A 25 -1.20 11.00 5.52
CA MET A 25 -1.64 10.86 4.13
C MET A 25 -3.13 11.16 3.94
N LEU A 26 -3.99 10.86 4.93
CA LEU A 26 -5.42 11.19 4.93
C LEU A 26 -5.66 12.68 5.20
N HIS A 27 -4.81 13.33 5.99
CA HIS A 27 -4.92 14.76 6.28
C HIS A 27 -4.60 15.66 5.07
N GLU A 28 -3.72 15.20 4.17
CA GLU A 28 -3.40 15.93 2.92
C GLU A 28 -4.49 15.83 1.85
N GLN A 29 -5.49 14.96 2.03
CA GLN A 29 -6.57 14.72 1.06
C GLN A 29 -7.89 15.45 1.37
N ILE A 30 -7.96 16.21 2.47
CA ILE A 30 -9.16 17.00 2.79
C ILE A 30 -8.98 18.40 2.19
N PRO A 31 -9.71 18.76 1.13
CA PRO A 31 -9.73 20.15 0.66
C PRO A 31 -10.42 20.98 1.75
N ILE A 32 -9.68 21.88 2.37
CA ILE A 32 -10.24 22.89 3.28
C ILE A 32 -11.11 23.82 2.44
N THR A 33 -12.41 23.58 2.45
CA THR A 33 -13.38 24.56 1.98
C THR A 33 -13.44 25.68 3.00
N THR A 34 -12.60 26.69 2.83
CA THR A 34 -12.76 27.95 3.53
C THR A 34 -13.97 28.70 2.97
N SER A 35 -15.02 28.73 3.75
CA SER A 35 -16.13 29.64 3.54
C SER A 35 -15.67 31.09 3.69
N PRO A 36 -15.99 31.99 2.76
CA PRO A 36 -15.72 33.41 2.94
C PRO A 36 -16.97 34.09 3.50
N ASN A 37 -16.97 34.37 4.79
CA ASN A 37 -17.82 35.42 5.34
C ASN A 37 -16.97 36.38 6.15
N SER A 38 -16.74 37.57 5.62
CA SER A 38 -16.46 38.78 6.36
C SER A 38 -16.84 40.02 5.54
N PRO A 39 -17.38 41.07 6.21
CA PRO A 39 -18.21 42.09 5.59
C PRO A 39 -17.44 43.27 5.00
N ALA A 40 -18.15 43.96 4.17
CA ALA A 40 -17.76 45.16 3.46
C ALA A 40 -17.48 46.35 4.35
N SER A 41 -16.58 47.25 3.91
CA SER A 41 -16.67 48.69 4.16
C SER A 41 -15.83 49.50 3.11
N PRO A 42 -15.99 50.83 2.97
CA PRO A 42 -16.45 51.43 1.74
C PRO A 42 -15.48 52.41 1.07
N THR A 43 -15.74 52.68 -0.23
CA THR A 43 -15.57 53.91 -1.02
C THR A 43 -14.25 54.68 -0.98
N SER A 44 -13.62 55.01 -2.11
CA SER A 44 -13.92 56.02 -3.14
C SER A 44 -12.70 56.24 -4.08
N PRO A 45 -12.59 57.22 -5.02
CA PRO A 45 -13.00 57.02 -6.41
C PRO A 45 -11.88 57.39 -7.44
N THR A 46 -12.21 57.10 -8.71
CA THR A 46 -11.73 57.77 -9.97
C THR A 46 -10.26 57.65 -10.38
N SER A 47 -9.99 57.03 -11.53
CA SER A 47 -9.86 57.65 -12.85
C SER A 47 -9.45 56.63 -13.93
N PRO A 48 -9.68 56.86 -15.24
CA PRO A 48 -9.75 55.83 -16.25
C PRO A 48 -8.44 55.65 -17.04
N ALA A 49 -8.10 54.42 -17.36
CA ALA A 49 -7.16 54.12 -18.44
C ALA A 49 -7.49 52.80 -19.11
N SER A 50 -7.88 52.94 -20.36
CA SER A 50 -7.69 52.06 -21.54
C SER A 50 -7.62 50.55 -21.42
N PRO A 51 -8.33 49.79 -22.28
CA PRO A 51 -8.48 48.36 -22.17
C PRO A 51 -7.30 47.61 -22.78
N ALA A 52 -6.51 46.99 -21.95
CA ALA A 52 -5.67 45.87 -22.39
C ALA A 52 -6.54 44.59 -22.46
N LYS A 53 -6.79 44.12 -23.68
CA LYS A 53 -7.37 42.79 -23.92
C LYS A 53 -6.53 41.73 -23.28
N CYS A 54 -6.92 41.28 -22.10
CA CYS A 54 -6.46 40.02 -21.51
C CYS A 54 -7.14 38.88 -22.27
N CYS A 55 -6.40 38.22 -23.14
CA CYS A 55 -6.82 36.96 -23.75
C CYS A 55 -6.91 35.92 -22.65
N THR A 56 -8.09 35.74 -22.07
CA THR A 56 -8.43 34.50 -21.38
C THR A 56 -8.49 33.43 -22.46
N PRO A 57 -7.71 32.32 -22.33
CA PRO A 57 -7.98 31.17 -23.17
C PRO A 57 -9.34 30.62 -22.74
N GLU A 58 -10.35 30.84 -23.55
CA GLU A 58 -11.58 30.05 -23.49
C GLU A 58 -11.17 28.57 -23.57
N SER A 59 -11.37 27.88 -22.46
CA SER A 59 -11.34 26.43 -22.45
C SER A 59 -12.36 25.97 -23.49
N PRO A 60 -12.00 25.22 -24.54
CA PRO A 60 -12.95 24.75 -25.51
C PRO A 60 -14.02 23.95 -24.79
N ALA A 61 -15.26 24.46 -24.83
CA ALA A 61 -16.43 23.72 -24.39
C ALA A 61 -16.34 22.33 -25.02
N GLY A 62 -16.24 21.32 -24.15
CA GLY A 62 -15.92 19.96 -24.56
C GLY A 62 -16.84 19.51 -25.66
N SER A 63 -16.26 19.15 -26.82
CA SER A 63 -16.96 18.41 -27.85
C SER A 63 -17.64 17.21 -27.21
N PRO A 64 -18.93 16.93 -27.49
CA PRO A 64 -19.64 15.80 -26.91
C PRO A 64 -18.81 14.55 -27.20
N GLN A 65 -18.35 13.90 -26.12
CA GLN A 65 -17.56 12.67 -26.23
C GLN A 65 -18.42 11.62 -26.94
N PRO A 66 -17.91 10.91 -27.93
CA PRO A 66 -18.66 9.85 -28.59
C PRO A 66 -19.24 8.89 -27.56
N LEU A 67 -20.51 8.54 -27.65
CA LEU A 67 -21.21 7.63 -26.72
C LEU A 67 -20.43 6.33 -26.46
N GLU A 68 -19.67 5.88 -27.44
CA GLU A 68 -18.78 4.72 -27.34
C GLU A 68 -17.64 4.95 -26.33
N GLN A 69 -17.04 6.12 -26.27
CA GLN A 69 -16.00 6.45 -25.28
C GLN A 69 -16.56 6.56 -23.87
N VAL A 70 -17.78 7.09 -23.72
CA VAL A 70 -18.45 7.12 -22.40
C VAL A 70 -18.77 5.72 -21.94
N LYS A 71 -19.26 4.84 -22.82
CA LYS A 71 -19.54 3.45 -22.50
C LYS A 71 -18.28 2.69 -22.10
N LEU A 72 -17.18 2.84 -22.83
CA LEU A 72 -15.88 2.23 -22.50
C LEU A 72 -15.35 2.71 -21.13
N ARG A 73 -15.56 3.99 -20.78
CA ARG A 73 -15.18 4.52 -19.44
C ARG A 73 -16.01 3.90 -18.34
N VAL A 74 -17.33 3.80 -18.52
CA VAL A 74 -18.23 3.18 -17.54
C VAL A 74 -17.90 1.70 -17.35
N ASP A 75 -17.65 0.98 -18.45
CA ASP A 75 -17.29 -0.45 -18.40
C ASP A 75 -15.93 -0.65 -17.70
N ALA A 76 -14.96 0.23 -17.94
CA ALA A 76 -13.64 0.17 -17.29
C ALA A 76 -13.72 0.39 -15.76
N LEU A 77 -14.68 1.20 -15.29
CA LEU A 77 -14.89 1.51 -13.88
C LEU A 77 -15.81 0.52 -13.17
N HIS A 78 -16.46 -0.40 -13.91
CA HIS A 78 -17.37 -1.36 -13.31
C HIS A 78 -16.62 -2.27 -12.33
N TRP A 79 -17.15 -2.44 -11.09
CA TRP A 79 -16.51 -3.19 -10.02
C TRP A 79 -16.09 -4.61 -10.42
N ARG A 80 -16.90 -5.29 -11.25
CA ARG A 80 -16.62 -6.66 -11.73
C ARG A 80 -15.34 -6.77 -12.56
N ASN A 81 -15.02 -5.71 -13.32
CA ASN A 81 -13.80 -5.66 -14.13
C ASN A 81 -12.56 -5.35 -13.27
N ASN A 82 -12.77 -4.77 -12.08
CA ASN A 82 -11.72 -4.37 -11.16
C ASN A 82 -11.58 -5.29 -9.93
N VAL A 83 -12.28 -6.44 -9.88
CA VAL A 83 -12.18 -7.41 -8.78
C VAL A 83 -10.72 -7.79 -8.51
N GLY A 84 -9.93 -8.04 -9.56
CA GLY A 84 -8.51 -8.34 -9.41
C GLY A 84 -7.74 -7.23 -8.68
N LEU A 85 -8.08 -5.97 -8.91
CA LEU A 85 -7.47 -4.82 -8.24
C LEU A 85 -7.89 -4.75 -6.75
N TYR A 86 -9.16 -4.95 -6.43
CA TYR A 86 -9.64 -5.01 -5.05
C TYR A 86 -8.96 -6.14 -4.26
N LEU A 87 -8.82 -7.32 -4.87
CA LEU A 87 -8.11 -8.45 -4.26
C LEU A 87 -6.63 -8.13 -4.02
N GLN A 88 -5.98 -7.38 -4.91
CA GLN A 88 -4.61 -6.87 -4.72
C GLN A 88 -4.51 -6.03 -3.44
N TYR A 89 -5.39 -5.04 -3.29
CA TYR A 89 -5.38 -4.16 -2.11
C TYR A 89 -5.71 -4.91 -0.82
N PHE A 90 -6.63 -5.88 -0.89
CA PHE A 90 -6.92 -6.75 0.26
C PHE A 90 -5.68 -7.53 0.71
N ALA A 91 -4.99 -8.18 -0.22
CA ALA A 91 -3.78 -8.94 0.07
C ALA A 91 -2.63 -8.03 0.55
N VAL A 92 -2.46 -6.85 -0.07
CA VAL A 92 -1.50 -5.85 0.42
C VAL A 92 -1.83 -5.46 1.87
N GLY A 93 -3.12 -5.25 2.20
CA GLY A 93 -3.55 -4.99 3.58
C GLY A 93 -3.15 -6.09 4.54
N ILE A 94 -3.38 -7.34 4.17
CA ILE A 94 -2.99 -8.51 4.98
C ILE A 94 -1.48 -8.54 5.21
N ILE A 95 -0.66 -8.46 4.15
CA ILE A 95 0.79 -8.62 4.28
C ILE A 95 1.43 -7.41 4.95
N SER A 96 1.04 -6.17 4.56
CA SER A 96 1.63 -4.94 5.10
C SER A 96 1.35 -4.72 6.59
N SER A 97 0.27 -5.31 7.11
CA SER A 97 -0.08 -5.25 8.53
C SER A 97 0.39 -6.51 9.28
N GLY A 98 0.18 -7.69 8.68
CA GLY A 98 0.51 -8.97 9.31
C GLY A 98 2.01 -9.17 9.54
N LEU A 99 2.83 -8.86 8.53
CA LEU A 99 4.27 -9.09 8.65
C LEU A 99 4.93 -8.23 9.76
N PRO A 100 4.70 -6.90 9.87
CA PRO A 100 5.21 -6.13 10.99
C PRO A 100 4.59 -6.51 12.34
N ALA A 101 3.33 -6.96 12.38
CA ALA A 101 2.69 -7.36 13.62
C ALA A 101 3.35 -8.57 14.27
N THR A 102 3.95 -9.49 13.48
CA THR A 102 4.66 -10.65 14.02
C THR A 102 5.97 -10.29 14.71
N LEU A 103 6.54 -9.10 14.42
CA LEU A 103 7.86 -8.71 14.93
C LEU A 103 7.94 -8.72 16.46
N TYR A 104 6.94 -8.13 17.11
CA TYR A 104 6.97 -8.03 18.57
C TYR A 104 6.96 -9.40 19.23
N GLY A 105 6.01 -10.26 18.86
CA GLY A 105 5.90 -11.59 19.42
C GLY A 105 7.14 -12.45 19.14
N PHE A 106 7.62 -12.45 17.90
CA PHE A 106 8.74 -13.28 17.49
C PHE A 106 10.09 -12.83 18.08
N PHE A 107 10.43 -11.52 17.98
CA PHE A 107 11.75 -11.04 18.42
C PHE A 107 11.84 -10.83 19.92
N LEU A 108 10.83 -10.22 20.54
CA LEU A 108 10.86 -9.92 21.98
C LEU A 108 10.20 -11.01 22.81
N GLY A 109 9.14 -11.66 22.29
CA GLY A 109 8.44 -12.71 23.03
C GLY A 109 9.16 -14.06 22.97
N TYR A 110 9.49 -14.53 21.75
CA TYR A 110 10.09 -15.87 21.55
C TYR A 110 11.62 -15.86 21.59
N LEU A 111 12.26 -14.99 20.75
CA LEU A 111 13.72 -14.93 20.68
C LEU A 111 14.38 -14.25 21.88
N GLU A 112 13.62 -13.48 22.67
CA GLU A 112 14.12 -12.71 23.82
C GLU A 112 15.34 -11.84 23.51
N VAL A 113 15.43 -11.33 22.26
CA VAL A 113 16.56 -10.49 21.86
C VAL A 113 16.49 -9.12 22.51
N LYS A 114 17.63 -8.47 22.60
CA LYS A 114 17.74 -7.11 23.15
C LYS A 114 16.93 -6.13 22.31
N SER A 115 16.33 -5.12 22.94
CA SER A 115 15.45 -4.13 22.30
C SER A 115 16.07 -3.42 21.08
N TYR A 116 17.39 -3.23 21.06
CA TYR A 116 18.06 -2.62 19.91
C TYR A 116 18.08 -3.54 18.67
N VAL A 117 18.15 -4.87 18.85
CA VAL A 117 18.07 -5.84 17.75
C VAL A 117 16.68 -5.82 17.14
N TYR A 118 15.64 -5.82 17.98
CA TYR A 118 14.26 -5.64 17.54
C TYR A 118 14.07 -4.33 16.75
N ALA A 119 14.56 -3.20 17.30
CA ALA A 119 14.46 -1.91 16.64
C ALA A 119 15.17 -1.90 15.28
N THR A 120 16.35 -2.52 15.18
CA THR A 120 17.09 -2.65 13.91
C THR A 120 16.32 -3.51 12.91
N ALA A 121 15.78 -4.66 13.34
CA ALA A 121 14.97 -5.52 12.49
C ALA A 121 13.74 -4.78 11.94
N ALA A 122 13.04 -4.03 12.79
CA ALA A 122 11.88 -3.23 12.39
C ALA A 122 12.26 -2.18 11.33
N GLN A 123 13.41 -1.51 11.46
CA GLN A 123 13.89 -0.54 10.48
C GLN A 123 14.28 -1.21 9.16
N VAL A 124 14.94 -2.37 9.20
CA VAL A 124 15.33 -3.13 8.00
C VAL A 124 14.09 -3.55 7.21
N ILE A 125 13.03 -3.99 7.87
CA ILE A 125 11.78 -4.39 7.24
C ILE A 125 10.99 -3.20 6.69
N ALA A 126 11.11 -2.02 7.34
CA ALA A 126 10.48 -0.79 6.86
C ALA A 126 11.26 -0.11 5.71
N LEU A 127 12.56 -0.39 5.57
CA LEU A 127 13.44 0.24 4.58
C LEU A 127 12.92 0.18 3.13
N PRO A 128 12.37 -0.95 2.64
CA PRO A 128 11.83 -1.03 1.28
C PRO A 128 10.76 0.01 0.95
N TRP A 129 10.02 0.48 1.95
CA TRP A 129 9.02 1.54 1.78
C TRP A 129 9.63 2.88 1.33
N SER A 130 10.83 3.19 1.79
CA SER A 130 11.56 4.41 1.40
C SER A 130 11.91 4.44 -0.09
N PHE A 131 12.00 3.28 -0.73
CA PHE A 131 12.29 3.15 -2.16
C PHE A 131 11.04 3.11 -3.05
N LYS A 132 9.85 3.42 -2.51
CA LYS A 132 8.58 3.39 -3.25
C LYS A 132 8.63 4.21 -4.55
N ILE A 133 9.30 5.36 -4.54
CA ILE A 133 9.50 6.21 -5.72
C ILE A 133 10.30 5.50 -6.82
N LEU A 134 11.35 4.73 -6.45
CA LEU A 134 12.15 3.98 -7.42
C LEU A 134 11.35 2.86 -8.09
N TYR A 135 10.49 2.16 -7.32
CA TYR A 135 9.60 1.15 -7.91
C TYR A 135 8.61 1.78 -8.88
N GLY A 136 8.07 2.97 -8.56
CA GLY A 136 7.20 3.73 -9.45
C GLY A 136 7.91 4.11 -10.76
N ALA A 137 9.10 4.70 -10.65
CA ALA A 137 9.92 5.05 -11.80
C ALA A 137 10.27 3.83 -12.66
N LEU A 138 10.61 2.70 -12.04
CA LEU A 138 10.88 1.45 -12.74
C LEU A 138 9.67 0.96 -13.54
N ASN A 139 8.49 0.99 -12.93
CA ASN A 139 7.24 0.61 -13.59
C ASN A 139 6.92 1.50 -14.80
N ASP A 140 7.21 2.81 -14.70
CA ASP A 140 6.89 3.77 -15.75
C ASP A 140 7.93 3.74 -16.89
N CYS A 141 9.21 3.59 -16.56
CA CYS A 141 10.30 3.68 -17.52
C CYS A 141 10.60 2.36 -18.26
N CYS A 142 10.32 1.21 -17.64
CA CYS A 142 10.73 -0.10 -18.15
C CYS A 142 9.54 -1.04 -18.42
N PRO A 143 8.73 -0.82 -19.48
CA PRO A 143 7.62 -1.72 -19.80
C PRO A 143 8.12 -3.12 -20.16
N ILE A 144 7.58 -4.15 -19.52
CA ILE A 144 7.89 -5.55 -19.80
C ILE A 144 6.81 -6.13 -20.70
N ARG A 145 7.18 -6.63 -21.88
CA ARG A 145 6.26 -7.17 -22.91
C ARG A 145 5.12 -6.24 -23.33
N GLY A 146 5.33 -4.91 -23.17
CA GLY A 146 4.32 -3.88 -23.50
C GLY A 146 3.30 -3.59 -22.40
N TYR A 147 3.50 -4.15 -21.22
CA TYR A 147 2.74 -3.84 -20.01
C TYR A 147 3.62 -3.10 -19.01
N ASN A 148 3.08 -2.07 -18.35
CA ASN A 148 3.81 -1.27 -17.38
C ASN A 148 3.60 -1.74 -15.94
N ARG A 149 2.42 -2.27 -15.60
CA ARG A 149 2.02 -2.57 -14.23
C ARG A 149 1.93 -4.06 -13.92
N LYS A 150 1.22 -4.81 -14.76
CA LYS A 150 0.93 -6.23 -14.58
C LYS A 150 2.17 -7.12 -14.34
N PRO A 151 3.26 -7.01 -15.12
CA PRO A 151 4.45 -7.84 -14.89
C PRO A 151 5.10 -7.57 -13.54
N TYR A 152 5.13 -6.31 -13.11
CA TYR A 152 5.71 -5.92 -11.83
C TYR A 152 4.89 -6.42 -10.64
N MET A 153 3.55 -6.45 -10.77
CA MET A 153 2.69 -7.10 -9.78
C MET A 153 3.02 -8.59 -9.65
N VAL A 154 3.13 -9.30 -10.79
CA VAL A 154 3.45 -10.75 -10.79
C VAL A 154 4.82 -11.00 -10.17
N ILE A 155 5.85 -10.23 -10.56
CA ILE A 155 7.21 -10.36 -10.01
C ILE A 155 7.20 -10.05 -8.50
N GLY A 156 6.56 -8.95 -8.10
CA GLY A 156 6.48 -8.55 -6.70
C GLY A 156 5.83 -9.59 -5.82
N TRP A 157 4.65 -10.09 -6.22
CA TRP A 157 3.97 -11.15 -5.47
C TRP A 157 4.75 -12.46 -5.48
N SER A 158 5.45 -12.80 -6.56
CA SER A 158 6.31 -13.99 -6.60
C SER A 158 7.46 -13.90 -5.60
N ILE A 159 8.14 -12.73 -5.52
CA ILE A 159 9.22 -12.50 -4.54
C ILE A 159 8.65 -12.59 -3.12
N CYS A 160 7.52 -11.94 -2.85
CA CYS A 160 6.87 -11.97 -1.54
C CYS A 160 6.50 -13.39 -1.12
N THR A 161 5.85 -14.15 -2.01
CA THR A 161 5.44 -15.54 -1.75
C THR A 161 6.64 -16.42 -1.48
N LEU A 162 7.69 -16.34 -2.30
CA LEU A 162 8.91 -17.12 -2.12
C LEU A 162 9.59 -16.80 -0.79
N ALA A 163 9.70 -15.52 -0.42
CA ALA A 163 10.29 -15.12 0.85
C ALA A 163 9.48 -15.62 2.05
N LEU A 164 8.13 -15.55 2.00
CA LEU A 164 7.26 -16.07 3.04
C LEU A 164 7.32 -17.60 3.13
N MET A 165 7.39 -18.31 2.01
CA MET A 165 7.58 -19.77 1.99
C MET A 165 8.93 -20.19 2.56
N LEU A 166 10.00 -19.43 2.27
CA LEU A 166 11.30 -19.65 2.88
C LEU A 166 11.25 -19.41 4.40
N LEU A 167 10.57 -18.37 4.87
CA LEU A 167 10.35 -18.14 6.30
C LEU A 167 9.56 -19.28 6.95
N ALA A 168 8.52 -19.76 6.28
CA ALA A 168 7.67 -20.84 6.76
C ALA A 168 8.40 -22.21 6.82
N SER A 169 9.41 -22.42 5.97
CA SER A 169 10.19 -23.66 5.89
C SER A 169 11.41 -23.69 6.82
N ARG A 170 11.69 -22.60 7.53
CA ARG A 170 12.81 -22.53 8.48
C ARG A 170 12.40 -23.17 9.80
N ASP A 171 13.35 -23.87 10.40
CA ASP A 171 13.21 -24.31 11.79
C ASP A 171 13.21 -23.10 12.72
N MET A 172 12.48 -23.21 13.82
CA MET A 172 12.46 -22.17 14.84
C MET A 172 13.83 -22.09 15.50
N PRO A 173 14.46 -20.90 15.57
CA PRO A 173 15.79 -20.74 16.12
C PRO A 173 15.80 -20.86 17.65
N GLU A 174 16.98 -21.06 18.23
CA GLU A 174 17.16 -21.02 19.67
C GLU A 174 17.01 -19.58 20.22
N GLN A 175 16.65 -19.48 21.49
CA GLN A 175 16.54 -18.20 22.19
C GLN A 175 17.89 -17.47 22.24
N ASN A 176 17.86 -16.14 22.19
CA ASN A 176 19.03 -15.25 22.19
C ASN A 176 19.98 -15.38 20.99
N ASP A 177 19.60 -16.05 19.90
CA ASP A 177 20.40 -16.11 18.68
C ASP A 177 20.24 -14.82 17.82
N ALA A 178 21.19 -13.90 17.98
CA ALA A 178 21.24 -12.67 17.21
C ALA A 178 21.51 -12.90 15.71
N SER A 179 22.17 -13.99 15.34
CA SER A 179 22.45 -14.36 13.94
C SER A 179 21.15 -14.83 13.27
N ALA A 180 20.36 -15.64 13.95
CA ALA A 180 19.03 -16.02 13.48
C ALA A 180 18.14 -14.79 13.30
N ALA A 181 18.13 -13.85 14.26
CA ALA A 181 17.37 -12.60 14.16
C ALA A 181 17.72 -11.83 12.88
N GLY A 182 19.00 -11.74 12.50
CA GLY A 182 19.45 -11.12 11.25
C GLY A 182 18.94 -11.84 10.01
N ASN A 183 18.99 -13.15 9.98
CA ASN A 183 18.51 -13.96 8.86
C ASN A 183 17.00 -13.84 8.66
N PHE A 184 16.22 -13.91 9.74
CA PHE A 184 14.77 -13.77 9.68
C PHE A 184 14.36 -12.35 9.25
N SER A 185 14.98 -11.31 9.81
CA SER A 185 14.69 -9.92 9.42
C SER A 185 15.02 -9.63 7.95
N SER A 186 16.10 -10.22 7.41
CA SER A 186 16.46 -10.04 5.99
C SER A 186 15.45 -10.71 5.04
N LEU A 187 14.95 -11.90 5.37
CA LEU A 187 13.88 -12.55 4.60
C LEU A 187 12.55 -11.80 4.71
N MET A 188 12.21 -11.27 5.89
CA MET A 188 11.04 -10.42 6.05
C MET A 188 11.17 -9.13 5.23
N ALA A 189 12.35 -8.50 5.18
CA ALA A 189 12.61 -7.35 4.32
C ALA A 189 12.49 -7.69 2.84
N LEU A 190 12.93 -8.89 2.42
CA LEU A 190 12.76 -9.36 1.04
C LEU A 190 11.27 -9.54 0.70
N ALA A 191 10.48 -10.10 1.62
CA ALA A 191 9.02 -10.17 1.46
C ALA A 191 8.40 -8.76 1.34
N ALA A 192 8.92 -7.79 2.13
CA ALA A 192 8.49 -6.40 2.07
C ALA A 192 8.81 -5.75 0.72
N VAL A 193 10.00 -5.95 0.15
CA VAL A 193 10.36 -5.53 -1.22
C VAL A 193 9.34 -6.06 -2.22
N GLY A 194 8.98 -7.34 -2.11
CA GLY A 194 8.04 -7.99 -3.02
C GLY A 194 6.66 -7.35 -2.98
N TYR A 195 6.01 -7.29 -1.82
CA TYR A 195 4.66 -6.74 -1.75
C TYR A 195 4.61 -5.23 -2.04
N ILE A 196 5.64 -4.45 -1.65
CA ILE A 196 5.68 -3.01 -1.95
C ILE A 196 5.82 -2.76 -3.45
N MET A 197 6.61 -3.56 -4.17
CA MET A 197 6.71 -3.45 -5.62
C MET A 197 5.35 -3.74 -6.30
N ALA A 198 4.61 -4.73 -5.81
CA ALA A 198 3.27 -5.03 -6.30
C ALA A 198 2.25 -3.93 -5.93
N ASP A 199 2.33 -3.37 -4.72
CA ASP A 199 1.52 -2.26 -4.23
C ASP A 199 1.68 -1.00 -5.10
N VAL A 200 2.93 -0.62 -5.39
CA VAL A 200 3.23 0.53 -6.26
C VAL A 200 2.68 0.34 -7.68
N ALA A 201 2.78 -0.87 -8.22
CA ALA A 201 2.20 -1.17 -9.52
C ALA A 201 0.66 -1.09 -9.51
N ALA A 202 0.03 -1.53 -8.41
CA ALA A 202 -1.42 -1.40 -8.20
C ALA A 202 -1.84 0.07 -8.04
N ASP A 203 -1.10 0.86 -7.25
CA ASP A 203 -1.34 2.30 -7.08
C ASP A 203 -1.30 3.03 -8.44
N GLY A 204 -0.31 2.71 -9.28
CA GLY A 204 -0.22 3.26 -10.62
C GLY A 204 -1.43 2.93 -11.51
N LEU A 205 -1.99 1.72 -11.38
CA LEU A 205 -3.20 1.33 -12.11
C LEU A 205 -4.43 2.08 -11.59
N VAL A 206 -4.56 2.24 -10.26
CA VAL A 206 -5.64 3.05 -9.66
C VAL A 206 -5.61 4.48 -10.17
N VAL A 207 -4.43 5.11 -10.23
CA VAL A 207 -4.27 6.48 -10.75
C VAL A 207 -4.68 6.56 -12.23
N GLU A 208 -4.38 5.54 -13.05
CA GLU A 208 -4.80 5.50 -14.45
C GLU A 208 -6.33 5.36 -14.57
N LEU A 209 -6.97 4.52 -13.76
CA LEU A 209 -8.42 4.34 -13.73
C LEU A 209 -9.15 5.56 -13.13
N ALA A 210 -8.60 6.18 -12.10
CA ALA A 210 -9.19 7.37 -11.48
C ALA A 210 -9.29 8.57 -12.45
N LYS A 211 -8.43 8.64 -13.46
CA LYS A 211 -8.55 9.65 -14.54
C LYS A 211 -9.80 9.46 -15.42
N LEU A 212 -10.39 8.26 -15.41
CA LEU A 212 -11.59 7.92 -16.16
C LEU A 212 -12.87 8.22 -15.37
N GLU A 213 -12.75 8.50 -14.07
CA GLU A 213 -13.92 8.80 -13.22
C GLU A 213 -14.62 10.11 -13.65
N PRO A 214 -15.96 10.12 -13.66
CA PRO A 214 -16.74 11.35 -13.82
C PRO A 214 -16.45 12.35 -12.69
N HIS A 215 -16.64 13.64 -12.95
CA HIS A 215 -16.38 14.70 -11.96
C HIS A 215 -17.14 14.50 -10.64
N ASP A 216 -18.37 14.00 -10.73
CA ASP A 216 -19.29 13.85 -9.59
C ASP A 216 -18.90 12.69 -8.67
N THR A 217 -18.16 11.71 -9.18
CA THR A 217 -17.75 10.48 -8.44
C THR A 217 -16.24 10.37 -8.30
N ARG A 218 -15.52 11.45 -8.53
CA ARG A 218 -14.07 11.46 -8.52
C ARG A 218 -13.51 11.09 -7.15
N GLY A 219 -12.59 10.11 -7.11
CA GLY A 219 -11.99 9.61 -5.88
C GLY A 219 -12.71 8.41 -5.26
N THR A 220 -13.86 8.00 -5.79
CA THR A 220 -14.61 6.85 -5.27
C THR A 220 -13.81 5.54 -5.39
N LEU A 221 -13.14 5.32 -6.52
CA LEU A 221 -12.32 4.12 -6.71
C LEU A 221 -11.20 4.07 -5.68
N GLN A 222 -10.50 5.18 -5.48
CA GLN A 222 -9.41 5.26 -4.51
C GLN A 222 -9.90 5.00 -3.09
N SER A 223 -11.02 5.60 -2.67
CA SER A 223 -11.62 5.36 -1.37
C SER A 223 -11.99 3.89 -1.18
N ASN A 224 -12.59 3.27 -2.19
CA ASN A 224 -12.99 1.87 -2.14
C ASN A 224 -11.80 0.91 -1.99
N VAL A 225 -10.72 1.10 -2.76
CA VAL A 225 -9.54 0.23 -2.68
C VAL A 225 -8.83 0.37 -1.34
N TYR A 226 -8.76 1.58 -0.76
CA TYR A 226 -8.21 1.78 0.57
C TYR A 226 -9.08 1.20 1.68
N THR A 227 -10.41 1.25 1.55
CA THR A 227 -11.34 0.58 2.46
C THR A 227 -11.09 -0.93 2.46
N VAL A 228 -10.96 -1.54 1.27
CA VAL A 228 -10.66 -2.98 1.15
C VAL A 228 -9.29 -3.32 1.73
N ARG A 229 -8.28 -2.47 1.52
CA ARG A 229 -6.95 -2.61 2.15
C ARG A 229 -7.05 -2.62 3.68
N THR A 230 -7.82 -1.69 4.26
CA THR A 230 -8.03 -1.62 5.70
C THR A 230 -8.72 -2.86 6.24
N LEU A 231 -9.70 -3.42 5.52
CA LEU A 231 -10.31 -4.71 5.89
C LEU A 231 -9.28 -5.84 5.92
N GLY A 232 -8.38 -5.90 4.93
CA GLY A 232 -7.26 -6.85 4.94
C GLY A 232 -6.34 -6.67 6.15
N SER A 233 -6.04 -5.42 6.52
CA SER A 233 -5.22 -5.11 7.70
C SER A 233 -5.88 -5.55 9.01
N ILE A 234 -7.21 -5.42 9.14
CA ILE A 234 -7.97 -5.90 10.30
C ILE A 234 -7.89 -7.42 10.40
N VAL A 235 -8.07 -8.13 9.27
CA VAL A 235 -7.96 -9.60 9.24
C VAL A 235 -6.57 -10.05 9.70
N ALA A 236 -5.51 -9.40 9.22
CA ALA A 236 -4.14 -9.71 9.62
C ALA A 236 -3.87 -9.40 11.10
N ALA A 237 -4.36 -8.27 11.60
CA ALA A 237 -4.22 -7.89 13.01
C ALA A 237 -4.91 -8.92 13.94
N LEU A 238 -6.09 -9.39 13.56
CA LEU A 238 -6.78 -10.45 14.30
C LEU A 238 -6.02 -11.78 14.22
N LEU A 239 -5.54 -12.16 13.05
CA LEU A 239 -4.77 -13.40 12.87
C LEU A 239 -3.52 -13.42 13.76
N VAL A 240 -2.72 -12.35 13.70
CA VAL A 240 -1.47 -12.26 14.45
C VAL A 240 -1.74 -12.03 15.94
N GLY A 241 -2.66 -11.10 16.27
CA GLY A 241 -2.95 -10.75 17.65
C GLY A 241 -3.57 -11.88 18.46
N LEU A 242 -4.41 -12.72 17.84
CA LEU A 242 -4.97 -13.90 18.49
C LEU A 242 -4.05 -15.12 18.34
N GLY A 243 -3.43 -15.28 17.16
CA GLY A 243 -2.59 -16.45 16.87
C GLY A 243 -1.27 -16.46 17.62
N MET A 244 -0.61 -15.32 17.80
CA MET A 244 0.68 -15.21 18.49
C MET A 244 0.54 -14.67 19.94
N ASN A 245 -0.56 -14.94 20.62
CA ASN A 245 -0.79 -14.54 22.00
C ASN A 245 -0.69 -15.73 22.97
N GLY A 246 0.12 -16.73 22.66
CA GLY A 246 0.34 -17.89 23.52
C GLY A 246 1.48 -17.70 24.52
N LYS A 247 1.61 -18.65 25.44
CA LYS A 247 2.64 -18.66 26.49
C LYS A 247 4.06 -18.56 25.94
N GLU A 248 4.31 -19.09 24.73
CA GLU A 248 5.61 -19.02 24.04
C GLU A 248 6.01 -17.58 23.67
N TYR A 249 5.03 -16.68 23.58
CA TYR A 249 5.22 -15.26 23.25
C TYR A 249 4.89 -14.32 24.43
N ASN A 250 4.94 -14.86 25.66
CA ASN A 250 4.52 -14.16 26.90
C ASN A 250 3.03 -13.76 26.92
N GLY A 251 2.17 -14.47 26.20
CA GLY A 251 0.72 -14.28 26.19
C GLY A 251 0.01 -15.22 27.17
N GLU A 252 -1.34 -15.17 27.15
CA GLU A 252 -2.18 -15.89 28.10
C GLU A 252 -2.83 -17.16 27.51
N PHE A 253 -2.82 -17.35 26.19
CA PHE A 253 -3.50 -18.47 25.55
C PHE A 253 -2.69 -19.77 25.62
N GLU A 254 -3.39 -20.89 25.74
CA GLU A 254 -2.76 -22.23 25.72
C GLU A 254 -2.39 -22.69 24.31
N GLN A 255 -3.21 -22.29 23.31
CA GLN A 255 -2.96 -22.59 21.91
C GLN A 255 -2.37 -21.37 21.21
N THR A 256 -1.30 -21.58 20.49
CA THR A 256 -0.59 -20.52 19.78
C THR A 256 -0.18 -20.99 18.39
N LEU A 257 -0.11 -20.04 17.46
CA LEU A 257 0.51 -20.27 16.15
C LEU A 257 1.99 -19.92 16.24
N GLN A 258 2.83 -20.81 15.76
CA GLN A 258 4.25 -20.50 15.61
C GLN A 258 4.46 -19.44 14.53
N PHE A 259 5.52 -18.65 14.64
CA PHE A 259 5.87 -17.63 13.64
C PHE A 259 5.91 -18.20 12.22
N THR A 260 6.50 -19.39 12.04
CA THR A 260 6.59 -20.07 10.74
C THR A 260 5.21 -20.45 10.19
N GLN A 261 4.27 -20.85 11.05
CA GLN A 261 2.89 -21.13 10.65
C GLN A 261 2.15 -19.85 10.23
N VAL A 262 2.36 -18.74 10.93
CA VAL A 262 1.81 -17.43 10.52
C VAL A 262 2.38 -17.03 9.16
N CYS A 263 3.68 -17.19 8.92
CA CYS A 263 4.28 -16.94 7.61
C CYS A 263 3.69 -17.83 6.51
N ALA A 264 3.41 -19.11 6.80
CA ALA A 264 2.74 -20.02 5.86
C ALA A 264 1.31 -19.56 5.54
N ILE A 265 0.54 -19.11 6.54
CA ILE A 265 -0.80 -18.55 6.32
C ILE A 265 -0.74 -17.27 5.49
N LEU A 266 0.21 -16.38 5.75
CA LEU A 266 0.40 -15.16 4.96
C LEU A 266 0.88 -15.46 3.53
N ALA A 267 1.58 -16.56 3.29
CA ALA A 267 2.00 -16.97 1.95
C ALA A 267 0.82 -17.37 1.05
N ILE A 268 -0.31 -17.81 1.61
CA ILE A 268 -1.49 -18.21 0.84
C ILE A 268 -2.07 -17.04 0.04
N PRO A 269 -2.47 -15.91 0.66
CA PRO A 269 -2.99 -14.77 -0.10
C PRO A 269 -1.91 -14.19 -1.04
N ALA A 270 -0.64 -14.14 -0.66
CA ALA A 270 0.44 -13.68 -1.53
C ALA A 270 0.57 -14.56 -2.78
N GLY A 271 0.55 -15.89 -2.66
CA GLY A 271 0.59 -16.83 -3.77
C GLY A 271 -0.65 -16.75 -4.67
N ALA A 272 -1.83 -16.59 -4.08
CA ALA A 272 -3.06 -16.36 -4.85
C ALA A 272 -2.97 -15.09 -5.71
N MET A 273 -2.31 -14.04 -5.20
CA MET A 273 -2.14 -12.79 -5.95
C MET A 273 -1.20 -12.92 -7.16
N VAL A 274 -0.29 -13.87 -7.19
CA VAL A 274 0.48 -14.17 -8.42
C VAL A 274 -0.46 -14.53 -9.57
N LEU A 275 -1.43 -15.41 -9.30
CA LEU A 275 -2.42 -15.84 -10.30
C LEU A 275 -3.40 -14.72 -10.65
N VAL A 276 -3.90 -14.00 -9.64
CA VAL A 276 -4.81 -12.86 -9.85
C VAL A 276 -4.12 -11.76 -10.65
N SER A 277 -2.85 -11.46 -10.38
CA SER A 277 -2.08 -10.48 -11.16
C SER A 277 -1.87 -10.94 -12.60
N ALA A 278 -1.63 -12.24 -12.81
CA ALA A 278 -1.40 -12.78 -14.14
C ALA A 278 -2.67 -12.81 -15.01
N TRP A 279 -3.84 -13.10 -14.42
CA TRP A 279 -5.08 -13.32 -15.18
C TRP A 279 -6.22 -12.38 -14.84
N GLY A 280 -6.34 -11.94 -13.57
CA GLY A 280 -7.46 -11.16 -13.07
C GLY A 280 -7.31 -9.65 -13.22
N VAL A 281 -6.08 -9.13 -13.45
CA VAL A 281 -5.85 -7.71 -13.65
C VAL A 281 -5.93 -7.37 -15.13
N VAL A 282 -6.80 -6.42 -15.47
CA VAL A 282 -6.96 -5.93 -16.85
C VAL A 282 -6.10 -4.68 -17.03
N GLU A 283 -5.08 -4.77 -17.88
CA GLU A 283 -4.26 -3.64 -18.29
C GLU A 283 -4.22 -3.56 -19.82
N THR A 284 -4.46 -2.38 -20.37
CA THR A 284 -4.37 -2.14 -21.82
C THR A 284 -2.92 -2.09 -22.25
N ARG A 285 -2.56 -2.91 -23.25
CA ARG A 285 -1.21 -2.95 -23.80
C ARG A 285 -0.86 -1.63 -24.46
N LYS A 286 0.13 -0.89 -23.92
CA LYS A 286 0.64 0.33 -24.55
C LYS A 286 1.55 -0.06 -25.72
N ARG A 287 1.17 0.28 -26.96
CA ARG A 287 2.08 0.19 -28.11
C ARG A 287 3.19 1.22 -27.92
N ARG A 288 4.42 0.78 -27.91
CA ARG A 288 5.61 1.62 -27.85
C ARG A 288 5.74 2.36 -29.19
N TYR A 289 5.18 3.56 -29.30
CA TYR A 289 5.57 4.49 -30.33
C TYR A 289 6.85 5.17 -29.83
N VAL A 290 8.00 4.54 -30.07
CA VAL A 290 9.28 5.24 -29.97
C VAL A 290 9.38 6.10 -31.22
N THR A 291 8.84 7.30 -31.16
CA THR A 291 9.15 8.31 -32.16
C THR A 291 10.48 8.97 -31.75
N LEU A 292 11.58 8.30 -32.06
CA LEU A 292 12.94 8.88 -32.00
C LEU A 292 13.16 10.00 -33.05
N ARG A 293 12.11 10.59 -33.59
CA ARG A 293 12.18 11.56 -34.70
C ARG A 293 11.88 12.99 -34.31
N SER A 294 11.90 13.32 -33.01
CA SER A 294 11.61 14.70 -32.56
C SER A 294 12.79 15.38 -31.85
N TYR A 295 14.01 14.86 -31.97
CA TYR A 295 15.22 15.52 -31.46
C TYR A 295 16.32 15.57 -32.53
N ALA A 296 15.93 15.84 -33.77
CA ALA A 296 16.85 16.22 -34.85
C ALA A 296 16.46 17.60 -35.39
#